data_be0a39f8c982a27e8ef1f2df3bb8f55d
#
_entry.id   be0a39f8c982a27e8ef1f2df3bb8f55d
#
_cell.length_a   1.000
_cell.length_b   1.000
_cell.length_c   1.000
_cell.angle_alpha   90.00
_cell.angle_beta   90.00
_cell.angle_gamma   90.00
#
_symmetry.space_group_name_H-M   'P 1'
#
loop_
_entity.id
_entity.type
_entity.pdbx_description
1 polymer ?
#
loop_
_entity_poly.entity_id
_entity_poly.type
_entity_poly.pdbx_seq_one_letter_code
_entity_poly.pdbx_strand_id
1 'polypeptide(L)'
;MAIKTSDLNAKLFGKTNKRRATTPVEAQKAAKSQAQVIELAVAGEDMVTFELRKIPAKDVRDSTVVFAENAREQSFLTEHALSDILTTLRDRGQQYPAVGRIVEGGKIEVLDGSRRRMSCILAEQDFLIYVAEGINTKHAKFLSDVANAHKPLSLYERGKEMHAMLSRGDVADQKELAKVCQCSEALVSGALKAATLPLELLQAYPSVSEIGRPTVVKLHKLYNTLSEEDQKNLLEQCAGEQGAVWTRSAALGVSRMTKEVTELIEVWVGDLLPKREAAKPLSTELVKGRASYKRK
;
A
#
# COMPACT_ATOMS: atom_id res chain seq x y z
N MET A 1 -40.61 -10.11 -27.79
CA MET A 1 -40.69 -8.65 -28.02
C MET A 1 -39.53 -7.99 -27.32
N ALA A 2 -38.62 -7.36 -28.05
CA ALA A 2 -37.45 -6.70 -27.48
C ALA A 2 -37.83 -5.30 -26.97
N ILE A 3 -37.58 -5.03 -25.71
CA ILE A 3 -37.82 -3.71 -25.09
C ILE A 3 -36.72 -2.78 -25.58
N LYS A 4 -37.10 -1.64 -26.20
CA LYS A 4 -36.13 -0.65 -26.71
C LYS A 4 -35.45 0.08 -25.55
N THR A 5 -34.16 0.27 -25.65
CA THR A 5 -33.31 0.93 -24.64
C THR A 5 -33.77 2.35 -24.27
N SER A 6 -34.51 3.03 -25.17
CA SER A 6 -35.14 4.35 -24.92
C SER A 6 -36.20 4.33 -23.81
N ASP A 7 -36.91 3.20 -23.65
CA ASP A 7 -38.01 3.09 -22.67
C ASP A 7 -37.50 2.78 -21.25
N LEU A 8 -36.32 2.16 -21.16
CA LEU A 8 -35.63 1.97 -19.88
C LEU A 8 -35.07 3.29 -19.30
N ASN A 9 -34.51 4.15 -20.16
CA ASN A 9 -33.99 5.44 -19.73
C ASN A 9 -35.08 6.39 -19.24
N ALA A 10 -36.25 6.38 -19.83
CA ALA A 10 -37.39 7.21 -19.40
C ALA A 10 -37.98 6.79 -18.04
N LYS A 11 -37.85 5.50 -17.68
CA LYS A 11 -38.30 4.99 -16.37
C LYS A 11 -37.28 5.22 -15.23
N LEU A 12 -35.99 5.30 -15.55
CA LEU A 12 -34.92 5.49 -14.54
C LEU A 12 -34.64 6.96 -14.21
N PHE A 13 -34.87 7.89 -15.12
CA PHE A 13 -34.45 9.29 -14.94
C PHE A 13 -35.59 10.32 -14.92
N GLY A 14 -36.85 9.92 -14.83
CA GLY A 14 -38.00 10.82 -14.65
C GLY A 14 -38.08 11.95 -15.69
N LYS A 15 -39.28 12.37 -16.07
CA LYS A 15 -39.53 13.47 -17.01
C LYS A 15 -38.93 14.77 -16.48
N THR A 16 -37.92 15.32 -17.17
CA THR A 16 -37.38 16.64 -16.90
C THR A 16 -38.45 17.71 -17.18
N ASN A 17 -38.91 18.38 -16.13
CA ASN A 17 -39.76 19.59 -16.27
C ASN A 17 -38.98 20.70 -16.98
N LYS A 18 -39.47 21.17 -18.11
CA LYS A 18 -38.98 22.37 -18.78
C LYS A 18 -39.06 23.57 -17.85
N ARG A 19 -37.93 23.99 -17.31
CA ARG A 19 -37.81 25.28 -16.59
C ARG A 19 -37.82 26.42 -17.59
N ARG A 20 -38.68 27.41 -17.34
CA ARG A 20 -38.73 28.71 -18.02
C ARG A 20 -37.38 29.40 -17.90
N ALA A 21 -36.88 29.91 -19.02
CA ALA A 21 -35.67 30.74 -19.06
C ALA A 21 -35.92 32.05 -18.28
N THR A 22 -35.19 32.22 -17.19
CA THR A 22 -35.04 33.54 -16.52
C THR A 22 -33.72 34.15 -17.01
N THR A 23 -33.75 35.46 -17.22
CA THR A 23 -32.70 36.29 -17.81
C THR A 23 -31.35 36.21 -17.07
N PRO A 24 -30.19 36.33 -17.77
CA PRO A 24 -28.87 35.97 -17.27
C PRO A 24 -28.22 36.93 -16.26
N VAL A 25 -28.85 37.97 -15.80
CA VAL A 25 -28.17 39.07 -15.05
C VAL A 25 -28.32 38.97 -13.51
N GLU A 26 -29.30 38.22 -12.98
CA GLU A 26 -29.49 38.10 -11.53
C GLU A 26 -28.97 36.80 -10.90
N ALA A 27 -28.53 35.84 -11.72
CA ALA A 27 -28.03 34.55 -11.22
C ALA A 27 -26.58 34.58 -10.74
N GLN A 28 -25.83 35.66 -10.90
CA GLN A 28 -24.41 35.74 -10.53
C GLN A 28 -24.15 36.27 -9.11
N LYS A 29 -25.15 36.68 -8.35
CA LYS A 29 -24.97 37.22 -7.00
C LYS A 29 -25.45 36.33 -5.84
N ALA A 30 -25.95 35.13 -6.10
CA ALA A 30 -26.48 34.24 -5.07
C ALA A 30 -25.82 32.83 -5.04
N ALA A 31 -24.70 32.65 -5.70
CA ALA A 31 -23.87 31.48 -5.47
C ALA A 31 -22.94 31.71 -4.23
N LYS A 32 -23.54 31.88 -3.04
CA LYS A 32 -22.88 31.34 -1.82
C LYS A 32 -22.68 29.87 -2.08
N SER A 33 -21.43 29.42 -2.18
CA SER A 33 -21.08 28.02 -2.37
C SER A 33 -21.82 27.22 -1.29
N GLN A 34 -22.88 26.52 -1.66
CA GLN A 34 -23.41 25.49 -0.78
C GLN A 34 -22.26 24.53 -0.58
N ALA A 35 -21.80 24.42 0.67
CA ALA A 35 -20.78 23.46 1.04
C ALA A 35 -21.26 22.09 0.53
N GLN A 36 -20.43 21.41 -0.26
CA GLN A 36 -20.76 20.08 -0.75
C GLN A 36 -20.60 19.12 0.43
N VAL A 37 -21.68 18.55 0.90
CA VAL A 37 -21.71 17.66 2.05
C VAL A 37 -22.11 16.25 1.65
N ILE A 38 -21.61 15.26 2.39
CA ILE A 38 -22.04 13.86 2.32
C ILE A 38 -22.31 13.35 3.73
N GLU A 39 -23.16 12.34 3.84
CA GLU A 39 -23.36 11.60 5.07
C GLU A 39 -22.70 10.21 4.93
N LEU A 40 -21.88 9.84 5.91
CA LEU A 40 -21.23 8.54 5.97
C LEU A 40 -21.62 7.83 7.27
N ALA A 41 -21.89 6.53 7.14
CA ALA A 41 -21.99 5.65 8.28
C ALA A 41 -20.63 5.49 8.97
N VAL A 42 -20.60 5.58 10.28
CA VAL A 42 -19.42 5.33 11.11
C VAL A 42 -19.67 4.08 11.98
N ALA A 43 -18.75 3.73 12.87
CA ALA A 43 -18.90 2.54 13.71
C ALA A 43 -20.22 2.57 14.49
N GLY A 44 -21.02 1.53 14.35
CA GLY A 44 -22.39 1.47 14.86
C GLY A 44 -23.41 1.83 13.77
N GLU A 45 -24.52 2.43 14.16
CA GLU A 45 -25.57 2.91 13.25
C GLU A 45 -25.54 4.44 13.08
N ASP A 46 -24.51 5.09 13.59
CA ASP A 46 -24.39 6.55 13.56
C ASP A 46 -24.05 7.03 12.16
N MET A 47 -24.71 8.11 11.74
CA MET A 47 -24.43 8.85 10.50
C MET A 47 -23.76 10.18 10.85
N VAL A 48 -22.71 10.52 10.15
CA VAL A 48 -21.98 11.77 10.33
C VAL A 48 -21.90 12.55 9.03
N THR A 49 -22.14 13.85 9.10
CA THR A 49 -22.04 14.77 7.97
C THR A 49 -20.60 15.23 7.79
N PHE A 50 -20.08 15.08 6.58
CA PHE A 50 -18.75 15.52 6.16
C PHE A 50 -18.86 16.63 5.13
N GLU A 51 -18.07 17.67 5.28
CA GLU A 51 -18.00 18.81 4.38
C GLU A 51 -16.77 18.69 3.45
N LEU A 52 -16.97 18.93 2.13
CA LEU A 52 -15.87 18.93 1.18
C LEU A 52 -14.97 20.16 1.41
N ARG A 53 -13.68 19.89 1.60
CA ARG A 53 -12.63 20.91 1.66
C ARG A 53 -11.63 20.69 0.54
N LYS A 54 -11.14 21.79 -0.01
CA LYS A 54 -10.06 21.82 -0.99
C LYS A 54 -8.82 22.41 -0.31
N ILE A 55 -7.79 21.59 -0.13
CA ILE A 55 -6.53 21.99 0.48
C ILE A 55 -5.55 22.38 -0.65
N PRO A 56 -5.02 23.60 -0.68
CA PRO A 56 -4.05 24.00 -1.69
C PRO A 56 -2.80 23.11 -1.67
N ALA A 57 -2.23 22.83 -2.85
CA ALA A 57 -1.08 21.92 -3.01
C ALA A 57 0.06 22.20 -2.02
N LYS A 58 0.44 23.47 -1.85
CA LYS A 58 1.49 23.91 -0.93
C LYS A 58 1.23 23.58 0.54
N ASP A 59 -0.05 23.49 0.94
CA ASP A 59 -0.46 23.34 2.33
C ASP A 59 -0.76 21.86 2.69
N VAL A 60 -0.87 20.96 1.70
CA VAL A 60 -1.26 19.56 1.93
C VAL A 60 -0.37 18.86 2.94
N ARG A 61 0.95 19.05 2.82
CA ARG A 61 1.93 18.38 3.70
C ARG A 61 1.76 18.82 5.15
N ASP A 62 1.60 20.12 5.39
CA ASP A 62 1.68 20.71 6.73
C ASP A 62 0.32 20.75 7.43
N SER A 63 -0.79 20.91 6.67
CA SER A 63 -2.14 20.97 7.23
C SER A 63 -2.82 19.60 7.38
N THR A 64 -2.21 18.53 6.86
CA THR A 64 -2.78 17.19 6.95
C THR A 64 -1.80 16.18 7.54
N VAL A 65 -2.34 15.20 8.27
CA VAL A 65 -1.60 14.04 8.80
C VAL A 65 -2.36 12.77 8.44
N VAL A 66 -1.72 11.62 8.44
CA VAL A 66 -2.42 10.34 8.26
C VAL A 66 -2.75 9.76 9.63
N PHE A 67 -3.91 9.14 9.75
CA PHE A 67 -4.36 8.46 10.96
C PHE A 67 -3.31 7.45 11.44
N ALA A 68 -2.93 7.54 12.72
CA ALA A 68 -1.82 6.75 13.28
C ALA A 68 -2.06 5.23 13.23
N GLU A 69 -3.34 4.81 13.36
CA GLU A 69 -3.72 3.40 13.26
C GLU A 69 -4.10 2.98 11.82
N ASN A 70 -3.73 3.76 10.80
CA ASN A 70 -3.89 3.33 9.42
C ASN A 70 -2.94 2.16 9.15
N ALA A 71 -3.49 1.04 8.69
CA ALA A 71 -2.71 -0.16 8.41
C ALA A 71 -1.69 0.03 7.27
N ARG A 72 -1.86 1.08 6.43
CA ARG A 72 -0.95 1.34 5.31
C ARG A 72 0.33 2.03 5.75
N GLU A 73 1.46 1.40 5.44
CA GLU A 73 2.80 1.94 5.70
C GLU A 73 3.09 3.12 4.75
N GLN A 74 3.24 4.32 5.32
CA GLN A 74 3.38 5.54 4.54
C GLN A 74 4.73 5.63 3.81
N SER A 75 5.78 5.03 4.33
CA SER A 75 7.10 5.00 3.71
C SER A 75 7.16 4.17 2.42
N PHE A 76 6.14 3.32 2.18
CA PHE A 76 6.01 2.56 0.93
C PHE A 76 5.29 3.31 -0.19
N LEU A 77 4.81 4.53 0.07
CA LEU A 77 4.10 5.34 -0.92
C LEU A 77 5.08 6.09 -1.83
N THR A 78 5.86 5.35 -2.61
CA THR A 78 6.78 5.88 -3.60
C THR A 78 6.04 6.32 -4.87
N GLU A 79 6.70 7.07 -5.75
CA GLU A 79 6.14 7.46 -7.05
C GLU A 79 5.79 6.23 -7.90
N HIS A 80 6.60 5.18 -7.87
CA HIS A 80 6.32 3.91 -8.56
C HIS A 80 5.10 3.18 -7.98
N ALA A 81 4.97 3.14 -6.65
CA ALA A 81 3.83 2.52 -5.98
C ALA A 81 2.51 3.28 -6.20
N LEU A 82 2.60 4.56 -6.55
CA LEU A 82 1.47 5.46 -6.79
C LEU A 82 1.23 5.74 -8.28
N SER A 83 1.95 5.09 -9.19
CA SER A 83 1.88 5.35 -10.65
C SER A 83 0.48 5.21 -11.22
N ASP A 84 -0.33 4.30 -10.66
CA ASP A 84 -1.74 4.10 -11.03
C ASP A 84 -2.62 5.34 -10.75
N ILE A 85 -2.29 6.13 -9.74
CA ILE A 85 -3.01 7.36 -9.38
C ILE A 85 -2.37 8.58 -10.05
N LEU A 86 -1.04 8.68 -10.02
CA LEU A 86 -0.29 9.86 -10.43
C LEU A 86 -0.56 10.26 -11.89
N THR A 87 -0.68 9.28 -12.79
CA THR A 87 -0.98 9.54 -14.21
C THR A 87 -2.28 10.31 -14.36
N THR A 88 -3.38 9.79 -13.78
CA THR A 88 -4.69 10.44 -13.86
C THR A 88 -4.73 11.76 -13.08
N LEU A 89 -4.05 11.82 -11.94
CA LEU A 89 -4.02 12.99 -11.08
C LEU A 89 -3.32 14.19 -11.76
N ARG A 90 -2.20 13.95 -12.47
CA ARG A 90 -1.48 14.99 -13.22
C ARG A 90 -2.30 15.55 -14.37
N ASP A 91 -3.06 14.69 -15.05
CA ASP A 91 -3.83 15.09 -16.23
C ASP A 91 -5.18 15.76 -15.87
N ARG A 92 -5.84 15.27 -14.82
CA ARG A 92 -7.25 15.62 -14.54
C ARG A 92 -7.51 16.11 -13.12
N GLY A 93 -6.49 16.19 -12.28
CA GLY A 93 -6.63 16.45 -10.84
C GLY A 93 -7.30 15.30 -10.09
N GLN A 94 -7.53 15.48 -8.81
CA GLN A 94 -8.17 14.48 -7.95
C GLN A 94 -9.66 14.35 -8.26
N GLN A 95 -10.11 13.15 -8.66
CA GLN A 95 -11.51 12.89 -9.03
C GLN A 95 -12.35 12.41 -7.84
N TYR A 96 -11.76 11.70 -6.90
CA TYR A 96 -12.44 11.12 -5.73
C TYR A 96 -11.87 11.74 -4.45
N PRO A 97 -12.66 12.52 -3.70
CA PRO A 97 -12.21 13.09 -2.44
C PRO A 97 -11.79 12.03 -1.44
N ALA A 98 -10.84 12.37 -0.58
CA ALA A 98 -10.47 11.60 0.60
C ALA A 98 -11.49 11.80 1.72
N VAL A 99 -11.32 11.11 2.86
CA VAL A 99 -12.13 11.29 4.08
C VAL A 99 -11.21 11.53 5.26
N GLY A 100 -11.54 12.49 6.11
CA GLY A 100 -10.74 12.84 7.28
C GLY A 100 -11.56 13.47 8.40
N ARG A 101 -10.87 13.71 9.52
CA ARG A 101 -11.43 14.44 10.67
C ARG A 101 -10.53 15.59 11.07
N ILE A 102 -11.09 16.58 11.75
CA ILE A 102 -10.30 17.62 12.41
C ILE A 102 -9.77 17.08 13.73
N VAL A 103 -8.48 17.27 13.96
CA VAL A 103 -7.80 16.94 15.22
C VAL A 103 -7.29 18.20 15.90
N GLU A 104 -6.76 18.05 17.11
CA GLU A 104 -6.18 19.15 17.88
C GLU A 104 -5.15 19.94 17.05
N GLY A 105 -5.18 21.27 17.19
CA GLY A 105 -4.36 22.17 16.39
C GLY A 105 -4.91 22.47 14.99
N GLY A 106 -6.15 22.03 14.67
CA GLY A 106 -6.83 22.32 13.41
C GLY A 106 -6.30 21.56 12.20
N LYS A 107 -5.40 20.59 12.39
CA LYS A 107 -4.94 19.71 11.31
C LYS A 107 -6.04 18.74 10.90
N ILE A 108 -6.01 18.34 9.65
CA ILE A 108 -6.90 17.31 9.11
C ILE A 108 -6.18 15.96 9.17
N GLU A 109 -6.75 15.03 9.92
CA GLU A 109 -6.27 13.64 9.98
C GLU A 109 -7.00 12.81 8.92
N VAL A 110 -6.25 12.28 7.96
CA VAL A 110 -6.75 11.52 6.82
C VAL A 110 -7.03 10.08 7.24
N LEU A 111 -8.29 9.68 7.18
CA LEU A 111 -8.79 8.34 7.55
C LEU A 111 -8.85 7.43 6.31
N ASP A 112 -9.33 7.95 5.18
CA ASP A 112 -9.28 7.32 3.86
C ASP A 112 -8.57 8.23 2.86
N GLY A 113 -7.75 7.65 2.01
CA GLY A 113 -7.09 8.35 0.91
C GLY A 113 -5.65 8.76 1.19
N SER A 114 -4.92 8.07 2.08
CA SER A 114 -3.49 8.30 2.30
C SER A 114 -2.66 8.21 1.01
N ARG A 115 -2.99 7.28 0.10
CA ARG A 115 -2.38 7.20 -1.24
C ARG A 115 -2.68 8.45 -2.07
N ARG A 116 -3.94 8.91 -2.09
CA ARG A 116 -4.34 10.14 -2.80
C ARG A 116 -3.64 11.38 -2.24
N ARG A 117 -3.55 11.48 -0.90
CA ARG A 117 -2.81 12.55 -0.23
C ARG A 117 -1.34 12.59 -0.68
N MET A 118 -0.64 11.45 -0.61
CA MET A 118 0.76 11.38 -1.04
C MET A 118 0.90 11.68 -2.54
N SER A 119 -0.03 11.21 -3.38
CA SER A 119 -0.03 11.52 -4.80
C SER A 119 -0.22 13.01 -5.08
N CYS A 120 -1.10 13.71 -4.33
CA CYS A 120 -1.26 15.16 -4.44
C CYS A 120 0.02 15.90 -4.03
N ILE A 121 0.71 15.45 -2.98
CA ILE A 121 1.99 16.02 -2.56
C ILE A 121 3.07 15.84 -3.65
N LEU A 122 3.17 14.64 -4.25
CA LEU A 122 4.17 14.34 -5.29
C LEU A 122 3.87 15.02 -6.63
N ALA A 123 2.60 15.22 -6.95
CA ALA A 123 2.17 15.86 -8.18
C ALA A 123 1.96 17.38 -8.04
N GLU A 124 2.19 17.96 -6.86
CA GLU A 124 1.93 19.36 -6.55
C GLU A 124 0.51 19.80 -6.93
N GLN A 125 -0.49 18.96 -6.60
CA GLN A 125 -1.89 19.18 -6.88
C GLN A 125 -2.69 19.45 -5.61
N ASP A 126 -3.78 20.20 -5.75
CA ASP A 126 -4.73 20.43 -4.66
C ASP A 126 -5.34 19.11 -4.18
N PHE A 127 -5.58 19.03 -2.86
CA PHE A 127 -6.13 17.84 -2.22
C PHE A 127 -7.58 18.04 -1.83
N LEU A 128 -8.48 17.24 -2.38
CA LEU A 128 -9.90 17.23 -2.07
C LEU A 128 -10.17 16.20 -0.98
N ILE A 129 -10.82 16.64 0.10
CA ILE A 129 -11.12 15.80 1.26
C ILE A 129 -12.45 16.18 1.92
N TYR A 130 -13.28 15.19 2.22
CA TYR A 130 -14.44 15.35 3.07
C TYR A 130 -14.00 15.31 4.54
N VAL A 131 -14.39 16.31 5.31
CA VAL A 131 -13.92 16.50 6.70
C VAL A 131 -15.10 16.64 7.63
N ALA A 132 -15.05 15.96 8.77
CA ALA A 132 -15.98 16.13 9.88
C ALA A 132 -15.25 16.45 11.19
N GLU A 133 -15.95 17.11 12.09
CA GLU A 133 -15.53 17.34 13.46
C GLU A 133 -16.16 16.27 14.40
N GLY A 134 -15.59 16.08 15.59
CA GLY A 134 -16.16 15.20 16.62
C GLY A 134 -16.04 13.70 16.34
N ILE A 135 -15.34 13.27 15.30
CA ILE A 135 -15.07 11.86 15.01
C ILE A 135 -14.11 11.29 16.07
N ASN A 136 -14.58 10.35 16.87
CA ASN A 136 -13.75 9.65 17.86
C ASN A 136 -12.83 8.60 17.20
N THR A 137 -11.90 8.03 17.99
CA THR A 137 -10.93 7.05 17.49
C THR A 137 -11.57 5.77 16.96
N LYS A 138 -12.66 5.30 17.58
CA LYS A 138 -13.40 4.11 17.13
C LYS A 138 -14.01 4.32 15.73
N HIS A 139 -14.65 5.46 15.50
CA HIS A 139 -15.20 5.84 14.20
C HIS A 139 -14.09 6.05 13.17
N ALA A 140 -12.98 6.68 13.57
CA ALA A 140 -11.82 6.88 12.70
C ALA A 140 -11.22 5.54 12.24
N LYS A 141 -11.04 4.60 13.16
CA LYS A 141 -10.54 3.25 12.86
C LYS A 141 -11.47 2.51 11.91
N PHE A 142 -12.78 2.53 12.16
CA PHE A 142 -13.78 1.92 11.28
C PHE A 142 -13.69 2.46 9.84
N LEU A 143 -13.66 3.79 9.65
CA LEU A 143 -13.55 4.41 8.34
C LEU A 143 -12.24 4.04 7.63
N SER A 144 -11.13 3.98 8.38
CA SER A 144 -9.83 3.58 7.84
C SER A 144 -9.81 2.10 7.41
N ASP A 145 -10.43 1.21 8.18
CA ASP A 145 -10.49 -0.23 7.86
C ASP A 145 -11.36 -0.50 6.62
N VAL A 146 -12.52 0.15 6.52
CA VAL A 146 -13.39 0.06 5.34
C VAL A 146 -12.66 0.56 4.09
N ALA A 147 -11.91 1.65 4.20
CA ALA A 147 -11.14 2.21 3.08
C ALA A 147 -10.06 1.24 2.57
N ASN A 148 -9.38 0.53 3.47
CA ASN A 148 -8.32 -0.42 3.10
C ASN A 148 -8.86 -1.70 2.42
N ALA A 149 -10.16 -1.97 2.49
CA ALA A 149 -10.78 -3.09 1.76
C ALA A 149 -10.75 -2.90 0.23
N HIS A 150 -10.71 -1.65 -0.27
CA HIS A 150 -10.73 -1.36 -1.72
C HIS A 150 -9.38 -1.51 -2.41
N LYS A 151 -8.27 -1.26 -1.72
CA LYS A 151 -6.91 -1.49 -2.24
C LYS A 151 -6.17 -2.38 -1.24
N PRO A 152 -5.92 -3.64 -1.58
CA PRO A 152 -5.30 -4.59 -0.66
C PRO A 152 -3.98 -4.06 -0.09
N LEU A 153 -3.77 -4.34 1.20
CA LEU A 153 -2.51 -4.12 1.87
C LEU A 153 -1.43 -5.07 1.33
N SER A 154 -0.17 -4.64 1.36
CA SER A 154 0.98 -5.52 1.10
C SER A 154 1.04 -6.67 2.12
N LEU A 155 1.83 -7.70 1.82
CA LEU A 155 2.05 -8.80 2.77
C LEU A 155 2.69 -8.31 4.08
N TYR A 156 3.55 -7.30 4.02
CA TYR A 156 4.16 -6.69 5.21
C TYR A 156 3.10 -6.02 6.10
N GLU A 157 2.28 -5.16 5.54
CA GLU A 157 1.22 -4.44 6.26
C GLU A 157 0.22 -5.41 6.89
N ARG A 158 -0.24 -6.41 6.12
CA ARG A 158 -1.11 -7.48 6.63
C ARG A 158 -0.43 -8.28 7.74
N GLY A 159 0.85 -8.56 7.58
CA GLY A 159 1.65 -9.28 8.57
C GLY A 159 1.79 -8.51 9.89
N LYS A 160 1.93 -7.19 9.84
CA LYS A 160 1.94 -6.34 11.04
C LYS A 160 0.61 -6.40 11.79
N GLU A 161 -0.52 -6.31 11.08
CA GLU A 161 -1.85 -6.45 11.70
C GLU A 161 -2.03 -7.85 12.31
N MET A 162 -1.68 -8.90 11.57
CA MET A 162 -1.74 -10.28 12.03
C MET A 162 -0.86 -10.52 13.26
N HIS A 163 0.34 -9.95 13.27
CA HIS A 163 1.25 -10.04 14.41
C HIS A 163 0.68 -9.33 15.65
N ALA A 164 0.05 -8.16 15.45
CA ALA A 164 -0.61 -7.44 16.52
C ALA A 164 -1.79 -8.22 17.12
N MET A 165 -2.59 -8.90 16.30
CA MET A 165 -3.69 -9.76 16.76
C MET A 165 -3.18 -10.92 17.62
N LEU A 166 -2.11 -11.60 17.19
CA LEU A 166 -1.46 -12.67 17.96
C LEU A 166 -0.90 -12.13 19.29
N SER A 167 -0.22 -10.99 19.25
CA SER A 167 0.42 -10.39 20.44
C SER A 167 -0.58 -9.91 21.49
N ARG A 168 -1.78 -9.45 21.06
CA ARG A 168 -2.86 -9.07 21.98
C ARG A 168 -3.65 -10.27 22.51
N GLY A 169 -3.46 -11.46 21.94
CA GLY A 169 -4.24 -12.63 22.28
C GLY A 169 -5.66 -12.65 21.69
N ASP A 170 -5.92 -11.84 20.67
CA ASP A 170 -7.20 -11.83 19.95
C ASP A 170 -7.46 -13.17 19.25
N VAL A 171 -6.41 -13.90 18.92
CA VAL A 171 -6.37 -15.24 18.34
C VAL A 171 -5.26 -16.07 18.97
N ALA A 172 -5.45 -17.38 19.08
CA ALA A 172 -4.50 -18.26 19.75
C ALA A 172 -3.30 -18.67 18.88
N ASP A 173 -3.53 -18.84 17.58
CA ASP A 173 -2.50 -19.35 16.65
C ASP A 173 -2.74 -18.90 15.19
N GLN A 174 -1.80 -19.29 14.30
CA GLN A 174 -1.88 -18.96 12.87
C GLN A 174 -3.08 -19.62 12.16
N LYS A 175 -3.57 -20.75 12.66
CA LYS A 175 -4.72 -21.44 12.06
C LYS A 175 -6.02 -20.72 12.38
N GLU A 176 -6.15 -20.23 13.61
CA GLU A 176 -7.28 -19.39 13.99
C GLU A 176 -7.23 -18.04 13.26
N LEU A 177 -6.04 -17.44 13.15
CA LEU A 177 -5.81 -16.22 12.40
C LEU A 177 -6.23 -16.37 10.93
N ALA A 178 -5.92 -17.51 10.28
CA ALA A 178 -6.35 -17.79 8.92
C ALA A 178 -7.88 -17.82 8.78
N LYS A 179 -8.58 -18.37 9.77
CA LYS A 179 -10.05 -18.39 9.80
C LYS A 179 -10.63 -16.98 9.98
N VAL A 180 -10.13 -16.22 10.96
CA VAL A 180 -10.60 -14.86 11.25
C VAL A 180 -10.35 -13.93 10.05
N CYS A 181 -9.16 -13.99 9.45
CA CYS A 181 -8.79 -13.19 8.27
C CYS A 181 -9.35 -13.76 6.95
N GLN A 182 -10.09 -14.87 6.96
CA GLN A 182 -10.66 -15.54 5.79
C GLN A 182 -9.63 -15.77 4.68
N CYS A 183 -8.46 -16.29 5.06
CA CYS A 183 -7.36 -16.53 4.12
C CYS A 183 -6.67 -17.87 4.40
N SER A 184 -5.75 -18.29 3.52
CA SER A 184 -5.02 -19.53 3.70
C SER A 184 -3.92 -19.41 4.77
N GLU A 185 -3.62 -20.49 5.50
CA GLU A 185 -2.51 -20.55 6.44
C GLU A 185 -1.16 -20.22 5.75
N ALA A 186 -1.01 -20.60 4.49
CA ALA A 186 0.16 -20.26 3.69
C ALA A 186 0.32 -18.75 3.48
N LEU A 187 -0.79 -18.02 3.37
CA LEU A 187 -0.77 -16.56 3.27
C LEU A 187 -0.44 -15.94 4.62
N VAL A 188 -1.03 -16.44 5.72
CA VAL A 188 -0.70 -16.01 7.10
C VAL A 188 0.80 -16.17 7.35
N SER A 189 1.35 -17.37 7.12
CA SER A 189 2.79 -17.63 7.27
C SER A 189 3.66 -16.70 6.43
N GLY A 190 3.25 -16.41 5.18
CA GLY A 190 3.96 -15.48 4.31
C GLY A 190 3.90 -14.04 4.82
N ALA A 191 2.74 -13.59 5.28
CA ALA A 191 2.54 -12.25 5.82
C ALA A 191 3.34 -12.03 7.12
N LEU A 192 3.29 -12.99 8.05
CA LEU A 192 4.07 -12.93 9.29
C LEU A 192 5.59 -12.88 9.01
N LYS A 193 6.08 -13.65 8.03
CA LYS A 193 7.48 -13.56 7.58
C LYS A 193 7.81 -12.21 6.97
N ALA A 194 6.89 -11.63 6.20
CA ALA A 194 7.08 -10.29 5.65
C ALA A 194 7.24 -9.24 6.77
N ALA A 195 6.42 -9.32 7.82
CA ALA A 195 6.45 -8.40 8.95
C ALA A 195 7.74 -8.45 9.79
N THR A 196 8.51 -9.55 9.70
CA THR A 196 9.82 -9.66 10.37
C THR A 196 10.99 -9.17 9.52
N LEU A 197 10.77 -8.85 8.23
CA LEU A 197 11.80 -8.27 7.39
C LEU A 197 12.03 -6.78 7.77
N PRO A 198 13.29 -6.31 7.72
CA PRO A 198 13.58 -4.90 7.95
C PRO A 198 12.88 -4.01 6.93
N LEU A 199 12.45 -2.84 7.39
CA LEU A 199 11.76 -1.87 6.55
C LEU A 199 12.65 -1.42 5.38
N GLU A 200 13.93 -1.20 5.66
CA GLU A 200 14.95 -0.79 4.70
C GLU A 200 15.11 -1.77 3.54
N LEU A 201 15.07 -3.08 3.82
CA LEU A 201 15.11 -4.13 2.80
C LEU A 201 13.90 -4.06 1.88
N LEU A 202 12.72 -3.82 2.44
CA LEU A 202 11.48 -3.69 1.67
C LEU A 202 11.41 -2.38 0.89
N GLN A 203 11.97 -1.30 1.42
CA GLN A 203 12.06 -0.01 0.73
C GLN A 203 12.99 -0.05 -0.49
N ALA A 204 13.88 -1.03 -0.62
CA ALA A 204 14.65 -1.24 -1.85
C ALA A 204 13.76 -1.54 -3.07
N TYR A 205 12.53 -1.96 -2.86
CA TYR A 205 11.58 -2.28 -3.93
C TYR A 205 10.77 -1.05 -4.36
N PRO A 206 10.49 -0.90 -5.66
CA PRO A 206 9.72 0.24 -6.18
C PRO A 206 8.28 0.27 -5.67
N SER A 207 7.71 -0.92 -5.40
CA SER A 207 6.38 -1.08 -4.81
C SER A 207 6.34 -2.34 -3.95
N VAL A 208 6.19 -2.19 -2.65
CA VAL A 208 6.14 -3.31 -1.70
C VAL A 208 4.89 -4.18 -1.92
N SER A 209 3.80 -3.61 -2.44
CA SER A 209 2.59 -4.37 -2.78
C SER A 209 2.78 -5.38 -3.92
N GLU A 210 3.83 -5.20 -4.74
CA GLU A 210 4.19 -6.13 -5.82
C GLU A 210 5.07 -7.30 -5.35
N ILE A 211 5.51 -7.29 -4.10
CA ILE A 211 6.31 -8.38 -3.52
C ILE A 211 5.37 -9.53 -3.14
N GLY A 212 5.34 -10.57 -3.97
CA GLY A 212 4.52 -11.75 -3.72
C GLY A 212 5.10 -12.67 -2.63
N ARG A 213 4.27 -13.58 -2.12
CA ARG A 213 4.66 -14.55 -1.09
C ARG A 213 5.95 -15.35 -1.41
N PRO A 214 6.17 -15.85 -2.63
CA PRO A 214 7.40 -16.59 -2.94
C PRO A 214 8.66 -15.73 -2.71
N THR A 215 8.64 -14.48 -3.14
CA THR A 215 9.73 -13.52 -2.94
C THR A 215 9.95 -13.22 -1.47
N VAL A 216 8.88 -12.98 -0.69
CA VAL A 216 8.97 -12.78 0.77
C VAL A 216 9.65 -13.98 1.46
N VAL A 217 9.22 -15.22 1.14
CA VAL A 217 9.80 -16.42 1.74
C VAL A 217 11.28 -16.55 1.38
N LYS A 218 11.65 -16.22 0.14
CA LYS A 218 13.03 -16.21 -0.31
C LYS A 218 13.85 -15.16 0.44
N LEU A 219 13.39 -13.92 0.50
CA LEU A 219 14.07 -12.82 1.21
C LEU A 219 14.25 -13.14 2.70
N HIS A 220 13.20 -13.63 3.35
CA HIS A 220 13.27 -14.03 4.75
C HIS A 220 14.34 -15.12 4.99
N LYS A 221 14.43 -16.10 4.10
CA LYS A 221 15.46 -17.12 4.18
C LYS A 221 16.86 -16.54 3.98
N LEU A 222 17.04 -15.72 2.93
CA LEU A 222 18.33 -15.11 2.61
C LEU A 222 18.81 -14.21 3.74
N TYR A 223 17.96 -13.32 4.24
CA TYR A 223 18.28 -12.38 5.31
C TYR A 223 18.68 -13.10 6.60
N ASN A 224 17.95 -14.14 7.00
CA ASN A 224 18.22 -14.90 8.22
C ASN A 224 19.44 -15.89 8.11
N THR A 225 20.03 -16.05 6.93
CA THR A 225 21.29 -16.81 6.79
C THR A 225 22.53 -15.95 7.02
N LEU A 226 22.37 -14.63 7.04
CA LEU A 226 23.47 -13.67 7.25
C LEU A 226 23.75 -13.46 8.72
N SER A 227 25.02 -13.13 9.06
CA SER A 227 25.40 -12.60 10.36
C SER A 227 24.79 -11.22 10.59
N GLU A 228 24.73 -10.72 11.83
CA GLU A 228 24.23 -9.38 12.13
C GLU A 228 25.01 -8.28 11.39
N GLU A 229 26.32 -8.43 11.25
CA GLU A 229 27.19 -7.51 10.50
C GLU A 229 26.86 -7.54 9.01
N ASP A 230 26.72 -8.74 8.42
CA ASP A 230 26.36 -8.88 7.01
C ASP A 230 24.93 -8.41 6.71
N GLN A 231 24.00 -8.58 7.65
CA GLN A 231 22.66 -8.02 7.54
C GLN A 231 22.71 -6.49 7.43
N LYS A 232 23.51 -5.83 8.27
CA LYS A 232 23.72 -4.39 8.22
C LYS A 232 24.33 -3.95 6.88
N ASN A 233 25.38 -4.63 6.43
CA ASN A 233 26.04 -4.36 5.16
C ASN A 233 25.06 -4.50 3.98
N LEU A 234 24.18 -5.52 4.01
CA LEU A 234 23.13 -5.69 2.99
C LEU A 234 22.16 -4.52 2.97
N LEU A 235 21.70 -4.03 4.15
CA LEU A 235 20.77 -2.90 4.21
C LEU A 235 21.40 -1.60 3.70
N GLU A 236 22.66 -1.36 4.00
CA GLU A 236 23.42 -0.21 3.48
C GLU A 236 23.56 -0.27 1.94
N GLN A 237 23.84 -1.46 1.38
CA GLN A 237 23.85 -1.68 -0.07
C GLN A 237 22.47 -1.43 -0.70
N CYS A 238 21.41 -1.95 -0.11
CA CYS A 238 20.03 -1.73 -0.57
C CYS A 238 19.72 -0.23 -0.68
N ALA A 239 20.05 0.55 0.35
CA ALA A 239 19.82 1.98 0.38
C ALA A 239 20.66 2.73 -0.68
N GLY A 240 21.93 2.34 -0.88
CA GLY A 240 22.83 2.98 -1.85
C GLY A 240 22.45 2.76 -3.31
N GLU A 241 22.02 1.55 -3.66
CA GLU A 241 21.74 1.15 -5.05
C GLU A 241 20.28 1.32 -5.49
N GLN A 242 19.39 1.59 -4.58
CA GLN A 242 17.94 1.69 -4.81
C GLN A 242 17.59 2.56 -6.03
N GLY A 243 18.06 3.81 -6.04
CA GLY A 243 17.76 4.76 -7.11
C GLY A 243 18.35 4.34 -8.45
N ALA A 244 19.54 3.73 -8.47
CA ALA A 244 20.22 3.27 -9.68
C ALA A 244 19.43 2.12 -10.34
N VAL A 245 18.94 1.14 -9.54
CA VAL A 245 18.12 0.04 -10.06
C VAL A 245 16.82 0.56 -10.65
N TRP A 246 16.11 1.43 -9.94
CA TRP A 246 14.84 1.98 -10.41
C TRP A 246 15.01 2.81 -11.69
N THR A 247 16.08 3.59 -11.79
CA THR A 247 16.36 4.38 -13.01
C THR A 247 16.65 3.49 -14.21
N ARG A 248 17.45 2.43 -14.05
CA ARG A 248 17.77 1.50 -15.14
C ARG A 248 16.55 0.75 -15.66
N SER A 249 15.66 0.37 -14.77
CA SER A 249 14.52 -0.50 -15.06
C SER A 249 13.19 0.24 -15.23
N ALA A 250 13.17 1.56 -15.11
CA ALA A 250 11.94 2.37 -15.13
C ALA A 250 11.08 2.12 -16.39
N ALA A 251 11.70 1.99 -17.56
CA ALA A 251 10.99 1.72 -18.81
C ALA A 251 10.34 0.32 -18.87
N LEU A 252 10.74 -0.60 -17.99
CA LEU A 252 10.29 -1.99 -17.98
C LEU A 252 9.09 -2.23 -17.04
N GLY A 253 8.69 -1.21 -16.29
CA GLY A 253 7.58 -1.24 -15.35
C GLY A 253 7.91 -1.88 -13.98
N VAL A 254 7.02 -1.66 -13.01
CA VAL A 254 7.22 -2.00 -11.59
C VAL A 254 7.48 -3.49 -11.36
N SER A 255 6.78 -4.37 -12.06
CA SER A 255 6.96 -5.83 -11.91
C SER A 255 8.36 -6.28 -12.32
N ARG A 256 8.91 -5.71 -13.39
CA ARG A 256 10.28 -6.02 -13.84
C ARG A 256 11.32 -5.46 -12.88
N MET A 257 11.14 -4.22 -12.41
CA MET A 257 12.00 -3.64 -11.39
C MET A 257 12.03 -4.49 -10.10
N THR A 258 10.87 -4.97 -9.65
CA THR A 258 10.75 -5.87 -8.49
C THR A 258 11.59 -7.15 -8.66
N LYS A 259 11.58 -7.73 -9.85
CA LYS A 259 12.37 -8.91 -10.17
C LYS A 259 13.87 -8.60 -10.15
N GLU A 260 14.31 -7.53 -10.77
CA GLU A 260 15.72 -7.11 -10.83
C GLU A 260 16.28 -6.78 -9.43
N VAL A 261 15.50 -6.11 -8.57
CA VAL A 261 15.87 -5.87 -7.16
C VAL A 261 16.08 -7.20 -6.45
N THR A 262 15.18 -8.17 -6.63
CA THR A 262 15.28 -9.49 -5.99
C THR A 262 16.54 -10.22 -6.44
N GLU A 263 16.83 -10.23 -7.75
CA GLU A 263 18.02 -10.86 -8.32
C GLU A 263 19.32 -10.19 -7.80
N LEU A 264 19.31 -8.88 -7.64
CA LEU A 264 20.45 -8.12 -7.13
C LEU A 264 20.71 -8.45 -5.64
N ILE A 265 19.67 -8.50 -4.82
CA ILE A 265 19.78 -8.91 -3.41
C ILE A 265 20.33 -10.34 -3.30
N GLU A 266 19.93 -11.26 -4.17
CA GLU A 266 20.47 -12.63 -4.19
C GLU A 266 21.97 -12.64 -4.48
N VAL A 267 22.44 -11.82 -5.41
CA VAL A 267 23.86 -11.68 -5.73
C VAL A 267 24.63 -11.15 -4.52
N TRP A 268 24.16 -10.05 -3.93
CA TRP A 268 24.82 -9.47 -2.74
C TRP A 268 24.88 -10.43 -1.55
N VAL A 269 23.80 -11.15 -1.27
CA VAL A 269 23.80 -12.18 -0.22
C VAL A 269 24.77 -13.31 -0.58
N GLY A 270 24.84 -13.70 -1.85
CA GLY A 270 25.80 -14.71 -2.33
C GLY A 270 27.26 -14.30 -2.16
N ASP A 271 27.57 -13.00 -2.30
CA ASP A 271 28.92 -12.45 -2.12
C ASP A 271 29.29 -12.31 -0.63
N LEU A 272 28.33 -12.06 0.26
CA LEU A 272 28.52 -11.96 1.71
C LEU A 272 28.69 -13.36 2.36
N LEU A 273 28.09 -14.39 1.79
CA LEU A 273 28.20 -15.74 2.35
C LEU A 273 29.60 -16.35 2.05
N PRO A 274 30.19 -17.08 3.03
CA PRO A 274 31.46 -17.75 2.80
C PRO A 274 31.33 -18.71 1.62
N LYS A 275 32.23 -18.57 0.64
CA LYS A 275 32.28 -19.48 -0.50
C LYS A 275 32.50 -20.89 0.03
N ARG A 276 31.51 -21.77 -0.12
CA ARG A 276 31.68 -23.18 0.18
C ARG A 276 32.83 -23.71 -0.67
N GLU A 277 33.96 -24.05 -0.05
CA GLU A 277 34.95 -24.83 -0.72
C GLU A 277 34.28 -26.10 -1.27
N ALA A 278 34.41 -26.30 -2.58
CA ALA A 278 33.88 -27.52 -3.20
C ALA A 278 34.52 -28.71 -2.47
N ALA A 279 33.69 -29.47 -1.77
CA ALA A 279 34.14 -30.65 -1.05
C ALA A 279 34.96 -31.50 -2.05
N LYS A 280 36.27 -31.64 -1.79
CA LYS A 280 37.11 -32.47 -2.62
C LYS A 280 36.46 -33.86 -2.66
N PRO A 281 36.19 -34.43 -3.83
CA PRO A 281 35.55 -35.73 -3.90
C PRO A 281 36.39 -36.73 -3.14
N LEU A 282 35.79 -37.31 -2.10
CA LEU A 282 36.45 -38.41 -1.35
C LEU A 282 36.74 -39.52 -2.35
N SER A 283 38.01 -39.71 -2.69
CA SER A 283 38.43 -40.87 -3.44
C SER A 283 38.83 -41.95 -2.44
N THR A 284 38.10 -43.06 -2.45
CA THR A 284 38.47 -44.26 -1.66
C THR A 284 39.21 -45.22 -2.59
N GLU A 285 40.44 -45.57 -2.24
CA GLU A 285 41.22 -46.56 -2.97
C GLU A 285 40.62 -47.92 -2.66
N LEU A 286 40.00 -48.57 -3.68
CA LEU A 286 39.32 -49.85 -3.53
C LEU A 286 40.30 -51.02 -3.55
N VAL A 287 41.42 -50.87 -4.30
CA VAL A 287 42.52 -51.83 -4.32
C VAL A 287 43.80 -51.02 -4.43
N LYS A 288 44.72 -51.23 -3.48
CA LYS A 288 45.98 -50.49 -3.38
C LYS A 288 46.72 -50.47 -4.74
N GLY A 289 46.83 -49.24 -5.34
CA GLY A 289 47.49 -49.02 -6.58
C GLY A 289 46.76 -49.47 -7.87
N ARG A 290 45.47 -49.93 -7.80
CA ARG A 290 44.76 -50.47 -8.99
C ARG A 290 43.41 -49.88 -9.30
N ALA A 291 42.64 -49.43 -8.31
CA ALA A 291 41.32 -48.85 -8.55
C ALA A 291 40.95 -47.86 -7.46
N SER A 292 40.34 -46.73 -7.87
CA SER A 292 39.78 -45.72 -6.97
C SER A 292 38.35 -45.39 -7.35
N TYR A 293 37.48 -45.14 -6.35
CA TYR A 293 36.11 -44.68 -6.57
C TYR A 293 36.00 -43.23 -6.14
N LYS A 294 35.41 -42.38 -7.02
CA LYS A 294 35.07 -41.00 -6.70
C LYS A 294 33.56 -40.91 -6.46
N ARG A 295 33.17 -40.55 -5.27
CA ARG A 295 31.77 -40.19 -4.97
C ARG A 295 31.52 -38.77 -5.48
N LYS A 296 30.55 -38.64 -6.39
CA LYS A 296 30.09 -37.32 -6.89
C LYS A 296 29.22 -36.64 -5.85
#